data_d4cd5f3130be57d96866617f2e532c1d
#
_entry.id   d4cd5f3130be57d96866617f2e532c1d
#
_cell.length_a   1.000
_cell.length_b   1.000
_cell.length_c   1.000
_cell.angle_alpha   90.00
_cell.angle_beta   90.00
_cell.angle_gamma   90.00
#
_symmetry.space_group_name_H-M   'P 1'
#
loop_
_entity.id
_entity.type
_entity.pdbx_description
1 polymer ?
#
loop_
_entity_poly.entity_id
_entity_poly.type
_entity_poly.pdbx_seq_one_letter_code
_entity_poly.pdbx_strand_id
1 'polypeptide(L)'
;MYMINVRLARGVRPLDDRELRRSVRAVAGERDGLQHVYAEVGAEGAELVLFVTATTQAAAHAAARRVVSRSLRGESLRGWAIREAVCDERDERVD
;
A
#
# COMPACT_ATOMS: atom_id res chain seq x y z
N MET A 1 1.33 12.60 9.65
CA MET A 1 1.39 11.29 9.02
C MET A 1 0.00 10.88 8.55
N TYR A 2 -0.07 10.32 7.37
CA TYR A 2 -1.36 9.95 6.76
C TYR A 2 -1.47 8.45 6.64
N MET A 3 -2.68 7.97 6.78
CA MET A 3 -2.97 6.55 6.63
C MET A 3 -3.69 6.32 5.31
N ILE A 4 -3.08 5.55 4.44
CA ILE A 4 -3.63 5.28 3.11
C ILE A 4 -4.01 3.82 3.03
N ASN A 5 -5.28 3.57 2.73
CA ASN A 5 -5.79 2.22 2.55
C ASN A 5 -5.80 1.88 1.07
N VAL A 6 -5.16 0.78 0.71
CA VAL A 6 -5.10 0.35 -0.68
C VAL A 6 -5.67 -1.04 -0.79
N ARG A 7 -6.63 -1.21 -1.68
CA ARG A 7 -7.20 -2.52 -1.95
C ARG A 7 -6.66 -3.06 -3.25
N LEU A 8 -6.29 -4.32 -3.21
CA LEU A 8 -5.76 -5.00 -4.39
C LEU A 8 -6.70 -6.09 -4.84
N ALA A 9 -6.91 -6.17 -6.15
CA ALA A 9 -7.61 -7.29 -6.74
C ALA A 9 -6.66 -8.46 -6.84
N ARG A 10 -7.18 -9.66 -6.60
CA ARG A 10 -6.38 -10.86 -6.56
C ARG A 10 -5.76 -11.17 -7.91
N GLY A 11 -4.48 -11.51 -7.88
CA GLY A 11 -3.77 -11.96 -9.07
C GLY A 11 -3.78 -13.47 -9.16
N VAL A 12 -3.06 -13.97 -10.15
CA VAL A 12 -2.98 -15.39 -10.41
C VAL A 12 -2.19 -16.11 -9.33
N ARG A 13 -1.15 -15.46 -8.87
CA ARG A 13 -0.22 -16.09 -7.94
C ARG A 13 -0.66 -15.86 -6.51
N PRO A 14 -0.70 -16.91 -5.68
CA PRO A 14 -1.06 -16.70 -4.28
C PRO A 14 0.01 -15.93 -3.52
N LEU A 15 -0.44 -15.18 -2.55
CA LEU A 15 0.44 -14.38 -1.69
C LEU A 15 0.03 -14.59 -0.26
N ASP A 16 0.99 -14.40 0.67
CA ASP A 16 0.61 -14.28 2.06
C ASP A 16 0.92 -12.86 2.54
N ASP A 17 0.44 -12.55 3.75
CA ASP A 17 0.56 -11.20 4.30
C ASP A 17 2.00 -10.73 4.37
N ARG A 18 2.88 -11.59 4.80
CA ARG A 18 4.27 -11.24 5.00
C ARG A 18 4.96 -10.95 3.67
N GLU A 19 4.68 -11.77 2.68
CA GLU A 19 5.27 -11.59 1.37
C GLU A 19 4.84 -10.28 0.74
N LEU A 20 3.56 -9.96 0.86
CA LEU A 20 3.04 -8.73 0.31
C LEU A 20 3.67 -7.52 1.01
N ARG A 21 3.73 -7.56 2.33
CA ARG A 21 4.32 -6.47 3.09
C ARG A 21 5.79 -6.27 2.73
N ARG A 22 6.50 -7.37 2.60
CA ARG A 22 7.93 -7.32 2.25
C ARG A 22 8.12 -6.71 0.86
N SER A 23 7.27 -7.07 -0.09
CA SER A 23 7.38 -6.55 -1.45
C SER A 23 7.18 -5.05 -1.49
N VAL A 24 6.22 -4.55 -0.71
CA VAL A 24 5.97 -3.12 -0.67
C VAL A 24 7.15 -2.39 -0.04
N ARG A 25 7.64 -2.91 1.08
CA ARG A 25 8.78 -2.26 1.74
C ARG A 25 10.03 -2.26 0.88
N ALA A 26 10.24 -3.31 0.11
CA ALA A 26 11.45 -3.44 -0.69
C ALA A 26 11.57 -2.37 -1.75
N VAL A 27 10.46 -1.86 -2.25
CA VAL A 27 10.49 -0.87 -3.33
C VAL A 27 10.31 0.55 -2.84
N ALA A 28 10.02 0.73 -1.56
CA ALA A 28 9.84 2.07 -1.01
C ALA A 28 11.19 2.75 -0.84
N GLY A 29 11.29 3.98 -1.36
CA GLY A 29 12.50 4.77 -1.20
C GLY A 29 12.31 5.80 -0.10
N GLU A 30 13.40 6.47 0.26
CA GLU A 30 13.34 7.49 1.31
C GLU A 30 12.37 8.60 0.98
N ARG A 31 12.28 8.95 -0.29
CA ARG A 31 11.42 10.04 -0.70
C ARG A 31 9.95 9.72 -0.59
N ASP A 32 9.63 8.45 -0.54
CA ASP A 32 8.23 8.05 -0.49
C ASP A 32 7.62 8.28 0.88
N GLY A 33 8.44 8.38 1.91
CA GLY A 33 7.95 8.69 3.24
C GLY A 33 7.21 7.57 3.93
N LEU A 34 7.37 6.34 3.45
CA LEU A 34 6.68 5.20 4.04
C LEU A 34 7.26 4.88 5.40
N GLN A 35 6.42 4.90 6.44
CA GLN A 35 6.84 4.60 7.80
C GLN A 35 6.47 3.18 8.20
N HIS A 36 5.25 2.78 7.87
CA HIS A 36 4.76 1.45 8.21
C HIS A 36 3.87 0.95 7.10
N VAL A 37 3.80 -0.38 6.97
CA VAL A 37 2.86 -0.99 6.06
C VAL A 37 2.29 -2.23 6.74
N TYR A 38 0.98 -2.38 6.66
CA TYR A 38 0.27 -3.57 7.11
C TYR A 38 -0.38 -4.20 5.89
N ALA A 39 -0.45 -5.53 5.90
CA ALA A 39 -1.01 -6.25 4.77
C ALA A 39 -1.88 -7.39 5.27
N GLU A 40 -3.00 -7.58 4.60
CA GLU A 40 -3.88 -8.69 4.90
C GLU A 40 -4.39 -9.26 3.60
N VAL A 41 -4.11 -10.53 3.36
CA VAL A 41 -4.52 -11.20 2.12
C VAL A 41 -5.73 -12.07 2.40
N GLY A 42 -6.75 -11.94 1.57
CA GLY A 42 -7.97 -12.71 1.71
C GLY A 42 -8.28 -13.46 0.43
N ALA A 43 -9.46 -14.07 0.40
CA ALA A 43 -9.86 -14.90 -0.72
C ALA A 43 -10.03 -14.11 -2.00
N GLU A 44 -10.45 -12.85 -1.90
CA GLU A 44 -10.78 -12.06 -3.07
C GLU A 44 -9.74 -11.03 -3.44
N GLY A 45 -8.76 -10.85 -2.60
CA GLY A 45 -7.74 -9.85 -2.86
C GLY A 45 -6.98 -9.55 -1.60
N ALA A 46 -6.49 -8.33 -1.49
CA ALA A 46 -5.71 -7.96 -0.33
C ALA A 46 -5.97 -6.51 0.05
N GLU A 47 -5.68 -6.20 1.30
CA GLU A 47 -5.74 -4.83 1.79
C GLU A 47 -4.39 -4.45 2.33
N LEU A 48 -3.97 -3.25 2.00
CA LEU A 48 -2.75 -2.66 2.52
C LEU A 48 -3.11 -1.40 3.27
N VAL A 49 -2.42 -1.17 4.37
CA VAL A 49 -2.52 0.09 5.07
C VAL A 49 -1.11 0.65 5.13
N LEU A 50 -0.92 1.81 4.50
CA LEU A 50 0.40 2.44 4.47
C LEU A 50 0.35 3.72 5.30
N PHE A 51 1.31 3.87 6.19
CA PHE A 51 1.48 5.10 6.95
C PHE A 51 2.58 5.91 6.31
N VAL A 52 2.23 7.08 5.79
CA VAL A 52 3.11 7.87 4.96
C VAL A 52 3.27 9.26 5.54
N THR A 53 4.51 9.72 5.64
CA THR A 53 4.80 11.10 6.03
C THR A 53 4.84 11.95 4.78
N ALA A 54 4.03 13.01 4.77
CA ALA A 54 3.98 13.91 3.62
C ALA A 54 3.44 15.26 4.10
N THR A 55 3.61 16.27 3.28
CA THR A 55 3.14 17.61 3.64
C THR A 55 1.65 17.79 3.40
N THR A 56 1.07 17.03 2.48
CA THR A 56 -0.36 17.13 2.20
C THR A 56 -0.95 15.73 2.03
N GLN A 57 -2.26 15.67 2.16
CA GLN A 57 -2.99 14.43 1.94
C GLN A 57 -2.80 13.94 0.51
N ALA A 58 -2.87 14.84 -0.45
CA ALA A 58 -2.70 14.47 -1.86
C ALA A 58 -1.32 13.88 -2.11
N ALA A 59 -0.30 14.46 -1.49
CA ALA A 59 1.06 13.96 -1.66
C ALA A 59 1.21 12.57 -1.03
N ALA A 60 0.58 12.37 0.11
CA ALA A 60 0.63 11.05 0.78
C ALA A 60 -0.05 9.99 -0.07
N HIS A 61 -1.21 10.33 -0.61
CA HIS A 61 -1.95 9.41 -1.46
C HIS A 61 -1.14 9.05 -2.71
N ALA A 62 -0.55 10.05 -3.34
CA ALA A 62 0.27 9.81 -4.53
C ALA A 62 1.48 8.93 -4.22
N ALA A 63 2.11 9.17 -3.07
CA ALA A 63 3.26 8.38 -2.67
C ALA A 63 2.89 6.93 -2.45
N ALA A 64 1.76 6.71 -1.77
CA ALA A 64 1.30 5.34 -1.50
C ALA A 64 1.01 4.60 -2.81
N ARG A 65 0.30 5.27 -3.73
CA ARG A 65 -0.01 4.64 -5.01
C ARG A 65 1.27 4.33 -5.78
N ARG A 66 2.23 5.24 -5.74
CA ARG A 66 3.49 5.04 -6.46
C ARG A 66 4.25 3.84 -5.92
N VAL A 67 4.33 3.72 -4.60
CA VAL A 67 5.03 2.61 -3.98
C VAL A 67 4.35 1.29 -4.31
N VAL A 68 3.03 1.23 -4.17
CA VAL A 68 2.30 0.01 -4.43
C VAL A 68 2.40 -0.36 -5.92
N SER A 69 2.25 0.62 -6.81
CA SER A 69 2.36 0.36 -8.24
C SER A 69 3.73 -0.21 -8.59
N ARG A 70 4.77 0.31 -7.94
CA ARG A 70 6.11 -0.18 -8.17
C ARG A 70 6.26 -1.63 -7.70
N SER A 71 5.65 -1.96 -6.55
CA SER A 71 5.74 -3.32 -6.05
C SER A 71 4.96 -4.29 -6.94
N LEU A 72 3.90 -3.82 -7.59
CA LEU A 72 3.09 -4.68 -8.46
C LEU A 72 3.83 -5.10 -9.72
N ARG A 73 4.93 -4.44 -10.04
CA ARG A 73 5.74 -4.83 -11.19
C ARG A 73 6.62 -6.02 -10.91
N GLY A 74 6.77 -6.38 -9.63
CA GLY A 74 7.59 -7.52 -9.26
C GLY A 74 6.88 -8.81 -9.59
N GLU A 75 7.67 -9.89 -9.67
CA GLU A 75 7.14 -11.18 -10.04
C GLU A 75 6.17 -11.74 -9.01
N SER A 76 6.44 -11.47 -7.75
CA SER A 76 5.60 -12.01 -6.68
C SER A 76 4.16 -11.54 -6.78
N LEU A 77 3.97 -10.34 -7.30
CA LEU A 77 2.64 -9.74 -7.37
C LEU A 77 2.07 -9.74 -8.78
N ARG A 78 2.55 -10.63 -9.60
CA ARG A 78 2.09 -10.70 -10.98
C ARG A 78 0.58 -10.89 -11.06
N GLY A 79 -0.05 -10.03 -11.82
CA GLY A 79 -1.50 -10.10 -12.01
C GLY A 79 -2.31 -9.40 -10.94
N TRP A 80 -1.70 -9.02 -9.83
CA TRP A 80 -2.40 -8.25 -8.82
C TRP A 80 -2.50 -6.81 -9.27
N ALA A 81 -3.57 -6.13 -8.90
CA ALA A 81 -3.82 -4.77 -9.37
C ALA A 81 -4.49 -3.95 -8.28
N ILE A 82 -4.26 -2.64 -8.32
CA ILE A 82 -4.91 -1.72 -7.40
C ILE A 82 -6.37 -1.56 -7.81
N ARG A 83 -7.27 -1.83 -6.86
CA ARG A 83 -8.69 -1.56 -7.06
C ARG A 83 -9.06 -0.19 -6.56
N GLU A 84 -8.44 0.22 -5.46
CA GLU A 84 -8.86 1.43 -4.80
C GLU A 84 -7.77 1.88 -3.85
N ALA A 85 -7.57 3.18 -3.73
CA ALA A 85 -6.65 3.75 -2.75
C ALA A 85 -7.32 4.96 -2.13
N VAL A 86 -7.48 4.94 -0.81
CA VAL A 86 -8.24 5.97 -0.09
C VAL A 86 -7.43 6.44 1.10
N CYS A 87 -7.37 7.74 1.28
CA CYS A 87 -6.75 8.32 2.48
C CYS A 87 -7.79 8.37 3.59
N ASP A 88 -7.45 7.77 4.72
CA ASP A 88 -8.34 7.75 5.86
C ASP A 88 -8.08 8.98 6.70
N GLU A 89 -9.00 9.93 6.65
CA GLU A 89 -8.83 11.19 7.34
C GLU A 89 -9.15 11.14 8.81
N ARG A 90 -9.87 10.11 9.24
CA ARG A 90 -10.25 10.06 10.63
C ARG A 90 -9.05 9.95 11.55
N ASP A 91 -8.01 9.36 11.04
CA ASP A 91 -6.81 9.19 11.83
C ASP A 91 -6.18 10.51 12.21
N GLU A 92 -6.40 11.53 11.42
CA GLU A 92 -5.79 12.82 11.67
C GLU A 92 -6.53 13.63 12.68
N ARG A 93 -7.74 13.28 12.95
CA ARG A 93 -8.58 14.10 13.82
C ARG A 93 -8.76 13.51 15.18
N VAL A 94 -7.98 12.53 15.50
CA VAL A 94 -8.13 11.84 16.77
C VAL A 94 -7.42 12.57 17.88
N ASP A 95 -6.79 13.57 17.68
CA ASP A 95 -6.09 14.30 18.72
C ASP A 95 -7.01 15.06 19.68
#